data_ab6eeaf824aff98054ef529332e53473
#
_entry.id   ab6eeaf824aff98054ef529332e53473
#
_cell.length_a   1.000
_cell.length_b   1.000
_cell.length_c   1.000
_cell.angle_alpha   90.00
_cell.angle_beta   90.00
_cell.angle_gamma   90.00
#
_symmetry.space_group_name_H-M   'P 1'
#
loop_
_entity.id
_entity.type
_entity.pdbx_description
1 polymer ?
#
loop_
_entity_poly.entity_id
_entity_poly.type
_entity_poly.pdbx_seq_one_letter_code
_entity_poly.pdbx_strand_id
1 'polypeptide(L)'
;EQDLGIPAFSIPTNGMHDYVYGAGLALAEIAKRIKGKKEVTSKSVNLLGVTPLDFGPQEHVDALKRNVEETGGKVLSTWAMGDTLEDLGRAPEAEVNLVVSSVGLWAAKVLQERFGTPYVIGTPIRGFMKSLLNAIEEKKQVAYLEKGRRISLTGNKSEKSSENQIILIGEPVIMESLAVAIETEYQISVRVICPIREKKGLLADGDIAVRGEEELEQVLQRSKNVKGIVADPLYRPVCPENVAFYELPHIAFSGRIYKKKLPVLAELI
;
A
#
# COMPACT_ATOMS: atom_id res chain seq x y z
N GLU A 1 26.53 5.34 -21.21
CA GLU A 1 26.28 6.73 -21.68
C GLU A 1 27.27 7.17 -22.72
N GLN A 2 28.59 6.95 -22.51
CA GLN A 2 29.62 7.44 -23.38
C GLN A 2 29.55 6.87 -24.82
N ASP A 3 29.10 5.61 -24.95
CA ASP A 3 29.13 4.93 -26.28
C ASP A 3 27.80 5.06 -27.05
N LEU A 4 26.70 5.36 -26.39
CA LEU A 4 25.37 5.38 -27.02
C LEU A 4 24.77 6.78 -27.16
N GLY A 5 25.35 7.80 -26.53
CA GLY A 5 24.83 9.18 -26.54
C GLY A 5 23.44 9.38 -25.97
N ILE A 6 22.90 8.34 -25.25
CA ILE A 6 21.62 8.37 -24.57
C ILE A 6 21.81 8.20 -23.06
N PRO A 7 20.99 8.85 -22.24
CA PRO A 7 21.03 8.65 -20.80
C PRO A 7 20.81 7.17 -20.43
N ALA A 8 21.76 6.58 -19.73
CA ALA A 8 21.65 5.21 -19.24
C ALA A 8 22.04 5.13 -17.77
N PHE A 9 21.39 4.27 -17.02
CA PHE A 9 21.73 3.98 -15.64
C PHE A 9 21.46 2.51 -15.32
N SER A 10 22.21 1.97 -14.38
CA SER A 10 22.03 0.60 -13.89
C SER A 10 21.33 0.60 -12.54
N ILE A 11 20.52 -0.41 -12.31
CA ILE A 11 19.85 -0.66 -11.04
C ILE A 11 20.37 -2.01 -10.53
N PRO A 12 20.96 -2.07 -9.32
CA PRO A 12 21.50 -3.32 -8.77
C PRO A 12 20.36 -4.23 -8.27
N THR A 13 19.60 -4.81 -9.19
CA THR A 13 18.58 -5.81 -8.90
C THR A 13 19.20 -7.20 -8.95
N ASN A 14 19.35 -7.83 -7.79
CA ASN A 14 19.78 -9.20 -7.66
C ASN A 14 18.70 -10.04 -6.98
N GLY A 15 18.78 -11.36 -7.07
CA GLY A 15 17.79 -12.29 -6.48
C GLY A 15 17.82 -12.39 -4.95
N MET A 16 18.53 -11.50 -4.25
CA MET A 16 18.66 -11.50 -2.78
C MET A 16 17.60 -10.69 -2.06
N HIS A 17 16.78 -9.96 -2.79
CA HIS A 17 15.74 -9.07 -2.27
C HIS A 17 14.39 -9.38 -2.90
N ASP A 18 13.32 -8.93 -2.24
CA ASP A 18 11.95 -9.03 -2.76
C ASP A 18 11.68 -8.01 -3.89
N TYR A 19 10.51 -8.11 -4.51
CA TYR A 19 10.11 -7.22 -5.61
C TYR A 19 10.00 -5.75 -5.18
N VAL A 20 9.62 -5.49 -3.92
CA VAL A 20 9.49 -4.13 -3.37
C VAL A 20 10.82 -3.41 -3.42
N TYR A 21 11.90 -4.12 -3.10
CA TYR A 21 13.25 -3.57 -3.19
C TYR A 21 13.63 -3.18 -4.62
N GLY A 22 13.48 -4.10 -5.57
CA GLY A 22 13.86 -3.86 -6.96
C GLY A 22 13.03 -2.78 -7.63
N ALA A 23 11.70 -2.85 -7.51
CA ALA A 23 10.79 -1.86 -8.06
C ALA A 23 10.96 -0.49 -7.38
N GLY A 24 11.14 -0.46 -6.06
CA GLY A 24 11.38 0.77 -5.31
C GLY A 24 12.69 1.47 -5.71
N LEU A 25 13.77 0.71 -5.95
CA LEU A 25 15.02 1.26 -6.50
C LEU A 25 14.78 1.89 -7.87
N ALA A 26 14.06 1.20 -8.75
CA ALA A 26 13.77 1.70 -10.09
C ALA A 26 13.02 3.03 -10.05
N LEU A 27 11.95 3.12 -9.26
CA LEU A 27 11.18 4.35 -9.10
C LEU A 27 12.03 5.48 -8.47
N ALA A 28 12.88 5.16 -7.49
CA ALA A 28 13.78 6.15 -6.90
C ALA A 28 14.81 6.68 -7.91
N GLU A 29 15.35 5.81 -8.77
CA GLU A 29 16.28 6.25 -9.83
C GLU A 29 15.61 7.12 -10.88
N ILE A 30 14.35 6.86 -11.22
CA ILE A 30 13.55 7.76 -12.05
C ILE A 30 13.34 9.09 -11.33
N ALA A 31 12.93 9.07 -10.06
CA ALA A 31 12.71 10.29 -9.27
C ALA A 31 13.95 11.19 -9.18
N LYS A 32 15.17 10.61 -9.09
CA LYS A 32 16.43 11.35 -9.12
C LYS A 32 16.67 12.12 -10.43
N ARG A 33 16.04 11.70 -11.53
CA ARG A 33 16.24 12.23 -12.87
C ARG A 33 15.17 13.19 -13.34
N ILE A 34 14.07 13.29 -12.60
CA ILE A 34 13.00 14.25 -12.89
C ILE A 34 13.59 15.66 -12.98
N LYS A 35 13.28 16.35 -14.09
CA LYS A 35 13.66 17.74 -14.35
C LYS A 35 12.39 18.56 -14.39
N GLY A 36 11.98 19.13 -13.30
CA GLY A 36 10.77 19.95 -13.24
C GLY A 36 10.96 21.15 -12.31
N LYS A 37 10.11 22.15 -12.48
CA LYS A 37 9.97 23.26 -11.54
C LYS A 37 8.83 22.98 -10.59
N LYS A 38 8.95 23.44 -9.36
CA LYS A 38 7.88 23.34 -8.39
C LYS A 38 6.92 24.51 -8.58
N GLU A 39 5.92 24.35 -9.45
CA GLU A 39 4.72 25.17 -9.45
C GLU A 39 3.55 24.31 -8.95
N VAL A 40 3.23 24.45 -7.66
CA VAL A 40 2.28 23.55 -7.02
C VAL A 40 0.86 23.76 -7.54
N THR A 41 0.27 22.72 -8.06
CA THR A 41 -1.14 22.63 -8.37
C THR A 41 -1.92 22.27 -7.09
N SER A 42 -2.84 23.12 -6.69
CA SER A 42 -3.66 22.88 -5.48
C SER A 42 -4.50 21.62 -5.60
N LYS A 43 -4.67 20.91 -4.48
CA LYS A 43 -5.43 19.65 -4.36
C LYS A 43 -4.96 18.55 -5.30
N SER A 44 -3.67 18.54 -5.64
CA SER A 44 -3.12 17.56 -6.55
C SER A 44 -2.21 16.56 -5.85
N VAL A 45 -2.23 15.32 -6.36
CA VAL A 45 -1.40 14.24 -5.85
C VAL A 45 -0.71 13.48 -6.99
N ASN A 46 0.46 12.90 -6.68
CA ASN A 46 1.00 11.79 -7.43
C ASN A 46 0.67 10.48 -6.73
N LEU A 47 0.32 9.43 -7.46
CA LEU A 47 0.20 8.08 -6.92
C LEU A 47 1.52 7.34 -7.12
N LEU A 48 2.25 7.06 -6.05
CA LEU A 48 3.56 6.42 -6.07
C LEU A 48 3.47 4.96 -5.62
N GLY A 49 4.08 4.06 -6.40
CA GLY A 49 4.09 2.63 -6.12
C GLY A 49 2.95 1.87 -6.80
N VAL A 50 2.38 2.44 -7.85
CA VAL A 50 1.31 1.80 -8.64
C VAL A 50 1.94 0.79 -9.59
N THR A 51 2.25 -0.42 -9.10
CA THR A 51 2.87 -1.46 -9.92
C THR A 51 1.86 -2.52 -10.38
N PRO A 52 2.07 -3.16 -11.54
CA PRO A 52 1.23 -4.28 -11.96
C PRO A 52 1.25 -5.45 -10.96
N LEU A 53 2.33 -5.57 -10.18
CA LEU A 53 2.49 -6.60 -9.17
C LEU A 53 1.54 -6.41 -7.98
N ASP A 54 1.28 -5.15 -7.61
CA ASP A 54 0.40 -4.79 -6.48
C ASP A 54 -1.05 -4.59 -6.93
N PHE A 55 -1.27 -3.93 -8.06
CA PHE A 55 -2.61 -3.47 -8.46
C PHE A 55 -3.18 -4.20 -9.68
N GLY A 56 -2.40 -5.05 -10.35
CA GLY A 56 -2.88 -5.84 -11.49
C GLY A 56 -3.20 -4.99 -12.72
N PRO A 57 -4.38 -5.17 -13.36
CA PRO A 57 -4.71 -4.49 -14.60
C PRO A 57 -4.98 -3.00 -14.42
N GLN A 58 -4.84 -2.21 -15.51
CA GLN A 58 -4.99 -0.76 -15.52
C GLN A 58 -6.32 -0.26 -14.92
N GLU A 59 -7.41 -0.98 -15.11
CA GLU A 59 -8.73 -0.62 -14.58
C GLU A 59 -8.76 -0.50 -13.05
N HIS A 60 -7.88 -1.22 -12.33
CA HIS A 60 -7.74 -1.11 -10.87
C HIS A 60 -7.06 0.20 -10.48
N VAL A 61 -6.08 0.62 -11.28
CA VAL A 61 -5.40 1.91 -11.09
C VAL A 61 -6.37 3.07 -11.37
N ASP A 62 -7.19 2.93 -12.40
CA ASP A 62 -8.22 3.92 -12.74
C ASP A 62 -9.27 4.06 -11.62
N ALA A 63 -9.55 2.95 -10.89
CA ALA A 63 -10.41 3.00 -9.72
C ALA A 63 -9.76 3.76 -8.55
N LEU A 64 -8.44 3.59 -8.30
CA LEU A 64 -7.71 4.39 -7.31
C LEU A 64 -7.76 5.89 -7.65
N LYS A 65 -7.57 6.24 -8.94
CA LYS A 65 -7.67 7.63 -9.41
C LYS A 65 -9.05 8.20 -9.17
N ARG A 66 -10.11 7.46 -9.54
CA ARG A 66 -11.50 7.89 -9.30
C ARG A 66 -11.79 8.20 -7.83
N ASN A 67 -11.34 7.34 -6.91
CA ASN A 67 -11.55 7.59 -5.48
C ASN A 67 -10.92 8.90 -5.00
N VAL A 68 -9.75 9.28 -5.53
CA VAL A 68 -9.12 10.57 -5.23
C VAL A 68 -9.91 11.71 -5.88
N GLU A 69 -10.31 11.57 -7.14
CA GLU A 69 -10.99 12.60 -7.93
C GLU A 69 -12.41 12.87 -7.41
N GLU A 70 -13.13 11.85 -6.95
CA GLU A 70 -14.46 12.00 -6.32
C GLU A 70 -14.44 12.86 -5.05
N THR A 71 -13.29 13.00 -4.42
CA THR A 71 -13.10 13.88 -3.25
C THR A 71 -12.67 15.30 -3.63
N GLY A 72 -12.62 15.63 -4.92
CA GLY A 72 -12.18 16.92 -5.44
C GLY A 72 -10.66 17.05 -5.57
N GLY A 73 -9.92 15.97 -5.40
CA GLY A 73 -8.49 15.89 -5.69
C GLY A 73 -8.22 15.77 -7.19
N LYS A 74 -6.96 15.98 -7.59
CA LYS A 74 -6.48 15.80 -8.97
C LYS A 74 -5.27 14.90 -8.96
N VAL A 75 -5.31 13.80 -9.70
CA VAL A 75 -4.13 12.96 -9.91
C VAL A 75 -3.32 13.52 -11.06
N LEU A 76 -2.04 13.92 -10.79
CA LEU A 76 -1.13 14.47 -11.79
C LEU A 76 -0.31 13.39 -12.46
N SER A 77 0.11 12.37 -11.70
CA SER A 77 0.85 11.24 -12.24
C SER A 77 0.62 9.96 -11.45
N THR A 78 0.73 8.83 -12.13
CA THR A 78 0.72 7.49 -11.56
C THR A 78 2.04 6.79 -11.89
N TRP A 79 2.73 6.33 -10.86
CA TRP A 79 4.04 5.68 -10.99
C TRP A 79 3.87 4.18 -10.71
N ALA A 80 3.87 3.33 -11.62
CA ALA A 80 4.46 2.99 -12.87
C ALA A 80 3.42 2.45 -13.88
N MET A 81 2.16 2.84 -13.80
CA MET A 81 1.10 2.36 -14.68
C MET A 81 0.23 3.51 -15.20
N GLY A 82 0.03 3.51 -16.51
CA GLY A 82 -0.96 4.38 -17.16
C GLY A 82 -0.46 5.77 -17.56
N ASP A 83 0.76 6.15 -17.19
CA ASP A 83 1.32 7.45 -17.48
C ASP A 83 2.56 7.37 -18.39
N THR A 84 2.87 8.47 -19.04
CA THR A 84 4.07 8.66 -19.84
C THR A 84 5.23 9.19 -18.99
N LEU A 85 6.45 9.18 -19.54
CA LEU A 85 7.60 9.84 -18.90
C LEU A 85 7.41 11.36 -18.76
N GLU A 86 6.63 11.98 -19.66
CA GLU A 86 6.29 13.38 -19.59
C GLU A 86 5.38 13.67 -18.38
N ASP A 87 4.37 12.83 -18.13
CA ASP A 87 3.51 12.94 -16.96
C ASP A 87 4.31 12.77 -15.67
N LEU A 88 5.25 11.81 -15.63
CA LEU A 88 6.17 11.66 -14.50
C LEU A 88 7.05 12.88 -14.29
N GLY A 89 7.40 13.59 -15.38
CA GLY A 89 8.14 14.86 -15.32
C GLY A 89 7.41 15.97 -14.55
N ARG A 90 6.09 15.88 -14.45
CA ARG A 90 5.23 16.82 -13.72
C ARG A 90 5.11 16.52 -12.22
N ALA A 91 5.74 15.44 -11.74
CA ALA A 91 5.67 15.08 -10.32
C ALA A 91 5.99 16.22 -9.32
N PRO A 92 6.92 17.17 -9.61
CA PRO A 92 7.18 18.30 -8.73
C PRO A 92 6.01 19.28 -8.57
N GLU A 93 5.03 19.27 -9.49
CA GLU A 93 3.85 20.12 -9.46
C GLU A 93 2.80 19.65 -8.43
N ALA A 94 2.89 18.43 -7.93
CA ALA A 94 1.93 17.90 -6.98
C ALA A 94 2.07 18.56 -5.61
N GLU A 95 0.93 18.79 -4.96
CA GLU A 95 0.86 19.27 -3.58
C GLU A 95 1.35 18.19 -2.60
N VAL A 96 1.00 16.92 -2.87
CA VAL A 96 1.34 15.76 -2.04
C VAL A 96 1.69 14.54 -2.89
N ASN A 97 2.66 13.76 -2.46
CA ASN A 97 2.91 12.42 -2.99
C ASN A 97 2.15 11.39 -2.17
N LEU A 98 1.25 10.64 -2.78
CA LEU A 98 0.52 9.56 -2.14
C LEU A 98 1.21 8.22 -2.40
N VAL A 99 1.76 7.63 -1.35
CA VAL A 99 2.44 6.33 -1.41
C VAL A 99 1.39 5.23 -1.23
N VAL A 100 0.97 4.61 -2.33
CA VAL A 100 -0.14 3.65 -2.35
C VAL A 100 0.28 2.20 -2.11
N SER A 101 1.57 1.91 -2.22
CA SER A 101 2.21 0.66 -1.79
C SER A 101 3.63 0.96 -1.33
N SER A 102 4.26 0.06 -0.59
CA SER A 102 5.62 0.24 -0.06
C SER A 102 6.69 0.45 -1.15
N VAL A 103 6.40 0.02 -2.38
CA VAL A 103 7.25 0.26 -3.55
C VAL A 103 7.47 1.76 -3.80
N GLY A 104 6.45 2.60 -3.58
CA GLY A 104 6.52 4.04 -3.81
C GLY A 104 7.36 4.84 -2.81
N LEU A 105 7.70 4.26 -1.67
CA LEU A 105 8.28 4.99 -0.53
C LEU A 105 9.64 5.62 -0.85
N TRP A 106 10.50 4.95 -1.61
CA TRP A 106 11.82 5.51 -1.92
C TRP A 106 11.73 6.66 -2.91
N ALA A 107 10.87 6.55 -3.92
CA ALA A 107 10.59 7.66 -4.84
C ALA A 107 10.01 8.87 -4.09
N ALA A 108 9.08 8.66 -3.16
CA ALA A 108 8.51 9.71 -2.33
C ALA A 108 9.57 10.48 -1.52
N LYS A 109 10.52 9.77 -0.91
CA LYS A 109 11.64 10.37 -0.17
C LYS A 109 12.53 11.21 -1.08
N VAL A 110 12.87 10.69 -2.25
CA VAL A 110 13.68 11.43 -3.24
C VAL A 110 12.97 12.69 -3.73
N LEU A 111 11.66 12.61 -4.01
CA LEU A 111 10.87 13.77 -4.43
C LEU A 111 10.75 14.80 -3.29
N GLN A 112 10.62 14.36 -2.04
CA GLN A 112 10.63 15.24 -0.88
C GLN A 112 11.98 15.94 -0.71
N GLU A 113 13.10 15.23 -0.80
CA GLU A 113 14.44 15.81 -0.69
C GLU A 113 14.71 16.83 -1.79
N ARG A 114 14.31 16.52 -3.04
CA ARG A 114 14.63 17.35 -4.21
C ARG A 114 13.71 18.54 -4.40
N PHE A 115 12.43 18.35 -4.12
CA PHE A 115 11.39 19.35 -4.43
C PHE A 115 10.62 19.82 -3.20
N GLY A 116 10.86 19.20 -2.02
CA GLY A 116 10.12 19.51 -0.79
C GLY A 116 8.66 19.12 -0.85
N THR A 117 8.25 18.26 -1.80
CA THR A 117 6.86 17.76 -1.90
C THR A 117 6.63 16.76 -0.77
N PRO A 118 5.71 17.02 0.17
CA PRO A 118 5.44 16.10 1.26
C PRO A 118 4.82 14.80 0.73
N TYR A 119 4.89 13.74 1.52
CA TYR A 119 4.21 12.49 1.16
C TYR A 119 3.36 11.96 2.31
N VAL A 120 2.28 11.28 1.93
CA VAL A 120 1.37 10.55 2.80
C VAL A 120 1.32 9.10 2.36
N ILE A 121 1.38 8.17 3.30
CA ILE A 121 1.34 6.72 3.04
C ILE A 121 -0.07 6.21 3.31
N GLY A 122 -0.68 5.61 2.31
CA GLY A 122 -2.01 5.00 2.36
C GLY A 122 -2.58 4.75 0.96
N THR A 123 -3.31 3.66 0.81
CA THR A 123 -3.96 3.28 -0.45
C THR A 123 -5.35 3.89 -0.49
N PRO A 124 -5.76 4.58 -1.59
CA PRO A 124 -7.07 5.22 -1.70
C PRO A 124 -8.20 4.20 -1.93
N ILE A 125 -8.47 3.38 -0.91
CA ILE A 125 -9.61 2.46 -0.84
C ILE A 125 -10.84 3.26 -0.39
N ARG A 126 -12.01 3.00 -0.95
CA ARG A 126 -13.25 3.78 -0.69
C ARG A 126 -13.53 3.98 0.81
N GLY A 127 -13.56 2.90 1.59
CA GLY A 127 -13.81 2.96 3.04
C GLY A 127 -12.71 3.65 3.86
N PHE A 128 -11.52 3.86 3.26
CA PHE A 128 -10.38 4.52 3.92
C PHE A 128 -10.22 5.99 3.53
N MET A 129 -10.91 6.48 2.48
CA MET A 129 -10.70 7.82 1.92
C MET A 129 -10.80 8.95 2.95
N LYS A 130 -11.74 8.87 3.90
CA LYS A 130 -11.89 9.90 4.95
C LYS A 130 -10.61 10.04 5.80
N SER A 131 -10.05 8.92 6.24
CA SER A 131 -8.81 8.91 7.03
C SER A 131 -7.63 9.41 6.22
N LEU A 132 -7.59 9.05 4.94
CA LEU A 132 -6.54 9.49 4.02
C LEU A 132 -6.58 11.01 3.80
N LEU A 133 -7.75 11.59 3.57
CA LEU A 133 -7.92 13.04 3.40
C LEU A 133 -7.53 13.81 4.67
N ASN A 134 -7.96 13.34 5.84
CA ASN A 134 -7.56 13.93 7.11
C ASN A 134 -6.03 13.93 7.27
N ALA A 135 -5.37 12.83 6.91
CA ALA A 135 -3.92 12.74 6.98
C ALA A 135 -3.22 13.72 6.02
N ILE A 136 -3.77 13.92 4.82
CA ILE A 136 -3.27 14.89 3.85
C ILE A 136 -3.41 16.32 4.42
N GLU A 137 -4.58 16.69 4.94
CA GLU A 137 -4.86 18.01 5.49
C GLU A 137 -3.98 18.31 6.73
N GLU A 138 -3.81 17.33 7.61
CA GLU A 138 -3.00 17.45 8.82
C GLU A 138 -1.50 17.21 8.58
N LYS A 139 -1.11 16.94 7.34
CA LYS A 139 0.28 16.64 6.92
C LYS A 139 0.90 15.48 7.70
N LYS A 140 0.10 14.49 8.03
CA LYS A 140 0.55 13.26 8.67
C LYS A 140 1.20 12.34 7.63
N GLN A 141 2.35 11.80 7.97
CA GLN A 141 3.11 10.99 7.02
C GLN A 141 2.48 9.60 6.77
N VAL A 142 1.79 9.04 7.76
CA VAL A 142 1.15 7.72 7.64
C VAL A 142 -0.31 7.84 8.06
N ALA A 143 -1.23 7.59 7.12
CA ALA A 143 -2.65 7.86 7.31
C ALA A 143 -3.37 6.83 8.19
N TYR A 144 -2.81 5.63 8.37
CA TYR A 144 -3.41 4.55 9.14
C TYR A 144 -2.76 4.31 10.51
N LEU A 145 -1.69 5.03 10.87
CA LEU A 145 -1.03 4.88 12.19
C LEU A 145 -1.63 5.78 13.29
N GLU A 146 -2.76 6.43 13.04
CA GLU A 146 -3.37 7.27 14.07
C GLU A 146 -3.80 6.47 15.29
N LYS A 147 -3.65 7.12 16.47
CA LYS A 147 -4.16 6.60 17.73
C LYS A 147 -5.65 6.29 17.59
N GLY A 148 -6.00 5.02 17.51
CA GLY A 148 -7.39 4.59 17.45
C GLY A 148 -7.76 3.77 16.22
N ARG A 149 -6.83 3.41 15.32
CA ARG A 149 -7.13 2.38 14.33
C ARG A 149 -7.65 1.11 15.02
N ARG A 150 -7.00 0.70 16.07
CA ARG A 150 -7.65 -0.20 17.03
C ARG A 150 -8.62 0.65 17.80
N ILE A 151 -9.89 0.54 17.49
CA ILE A 151 -10.93 1.03 18.34
C ILE A 151 -10.53 0.57 19.74
N SER A 152 -9.92 1.48 20.50
CA SER A 152 -9.98 1.40 21.92
C SER A 152 -11.47 1.50 22.21
N LEU A 153 -12.16 0.37 22.05
CA LEU A 153 -13.49 0.18 22.50
C LEU A 153 -13.40 0.43 23.99
N THR A 154 -13.55 1.72 24.33
CA THR A 154 -13.66 2.29 25.65
C THR A 154 -12.41 2.27 26.51
N GLY A 155 -12.13 3.42 27.12
CA GLY A 155 -11.17 3.63 28.17
C GLY A 155 -11.38 2.74 29.38
N ASN A 156 -11.03 1.51 29.25
CA ASN A 156 -10.64 0.61 30.31
C ASN A 156 -9.79 -0.50 29.67
N LYS A 157 -8.56 -0.61 30.11
CA LYS A 157 -7.67 -1.73 29.87
C LYS A 157 -8.25 -2.99 30.54
N SER A 158 -9.29 -3.57 30.02
CA SER A 158 -9.78 -4.86 30.47
C SER A 158 -10.23 -5.69 29.26
N GLU A 159 -9.44 -6.67 28.91
CA GLU A 159 -9.72 -8.03 28.42
C GLU A 159 -10.85 -8.29 27.40
N LYS A 160 -11.56 -7.30 26.86
CA LYS A 160 -12.63 -7.53 25.88
C LYS A 160 -12.22 -7.42 24.39
N SER A 161 -10.94 -7.38 24.09
CA SER A 161 -10.43 -7.23 22.72
C SER A 161 -10.37 -8.52 21.90
N SER A 162 -11.08 -9.59 22.29
CA SER A 162 -10.83 -10.90 21.70
C SER A 162 -12.02 -11.59 21.03
N GLU A 163 -13.17 -10.93 20.88
CA GLU A 163 -14.33 -11.72 20.49
C GLU A 163 -14.52 -11.96 19.00
N ASN A 164 -13.99 -11.15 18.10
CA ASN A 164 -14.06 -11.42 16.65
C ASN A 164 -12.92 -10.70 15.96
N GLN A 165 -11.94 -11.43 15.44
CA GLN A 165 -10.81 -10.85 14.73
C GLN A 165 -10.81 -11.31 13.27
N ILE A 166 -10.56 -10.37 12.34
CA ILE A 166 -10.20 -10.64 10.95
C ILE A 166 -8.68 -10.52 10.82
N ILE A 167 -8.07 -11.43 10.08
CA ILE A 167 -6.64 -11.36 9.75
C ILE A 167 -6.50 -11.01 8.26
N LEU A 168 -5.71 -9.99 7.95
CA LEU A 168 -5.32 -9.64 6.59
C LEU A 168 -3.86 -10.04 6.38
N ILE A 169 -3.56 -10.77 5.30
CA ILE A 169 -2.19 -11.16 4.96
C ILE A 169 -1.82 -10.56 3.62
N GLY A 170 -0.81 -9.66 3.59
CA GLY A 170 -0.42 -9.04 2.34
C GLY A 170 0.57 -7.88 2.47
N GLU A 171 0.60 -7.04 1.45
CA GLU A 171 1.43 -5.84 1.34
C GLU A 171 1.02 -4.83 2.42
N PRO A 172 1.97 -4.26 3.19
CA PRO A 172 1.64 -3.54 4.41
C PRO A 172 0.77 -2.29 4.18
N VAL A 173 1.06 -1.46 3.20
CA VAL A 173 0.31 -0.21 2.97
C VAL A 173 -1.12 -0.49 2.54
N ILE A 174 -1.30 -1.48 1.66
CA ILE A 174 -2.62 -1.91 1.16
C ILE A 174 -3.43 -2.53 2.31
N MET A 175 -2.83 -3.48 3.03
CA MET A 175 -3.53 -4.20 4.10
C MET A 175 -3.86 -3.30 5.29
N GLU A 176 -2.99 -2.38 5.65
CA GLU A 176 -3.25 -1.40 6.69
C GLU A 176 -4.40 -0.44 6.32
N SER A 177 -4.42 0.03 5.07
CA SER A 177 -5.51 0.87 4.58
C SER A 177 -6.84 0.11 4.56
N LEU A 178 -6.82 -1.15 4.13
CA LEU A 178 -7.99 -2.04 4.15
C LEU A 178 -8.43 -2.36 5.58
N ALA A 179 -7.49 -2.55 6.50
CA ALA A 179 -7.79 -2.79 7.91
C ALA A 179 -8.59 -1.63 8.54
N VAL A 180 -8.15 -0.39 8.29
CA VAL A 180 -8.90 0.80 8.75
C VAL A 180 -10.29 0.86 8.15
N ALA A 181 -10.43 0.55 6.85
CA ALA A 181 -11.74 0.54 6.18
C ALA A 181 -12.69 -0.50 6.82
N ILE A 182 -12.22 -1.74 7.05
CA ILE A 182 -12.99 -2.81 7.70
C ILE A 182 -13.36 -2.43 9.14
N GLU A 183 -12.39 -1.95 9.91
CA GLU A 183 -12.63 -1.57 11.31
C GLU A 183 -13.64 -0.42 11.41
N THR A 184 -13.60 0.53 10.48
CA THR A 184 -14.51 1.67 10.46
C THR A 184 -15.93 1.24 10.11
N GLU A 185 -16.09 0.41 9.08
CA GLU A 185 -17.41 0.02 8.57
C GLU A 185 -18.09 -1.04 9.45
N TYR A 186 -17.34 -2.07 9.83
CA TYR A 186 -17.93 -3.25 10.50
C TYR A 186 -17.70 -3.29 12.00
N GLN A 187 -16.92 -2.38 12.58
CA GLN A 187 -16.58 -2.35 14.00
C GLN A 187 -15.98 -3.68 14.51
N ILE A 188 -15.19 -4.33 13.67
CA ILE A 188 -14.52 -5.60 13.92
C ILE A 188 -13.01 -5.35 14.01
N SER A 189 -12.33 -5.96 14.98
CA SER A 189 -10.88 -5.87 15.10
C SER A 189 -10.18 -6.56 13.92
N VAL A 190 -9.18 -5.90 13.36
CA VAL A 190 -8.38 -6.43 12.25
C VAL A 190 -6.92 -6.48 12.65
N ARG A 191 -6.25 -7.56 12.29
CA ARG A 191 -4.80 -7.74 12.43
C ARG A 191 -4.17 -7.91 11.07
N VAL A 192 -3.06 -7.20 10.82
CA VAL A 192 -2.29 -7.33 9.59
C VAL A 192 -1.06 -8.20 9.84
N ILE A 193 -0.82 -9.15 8.93
CA ILE A 193 0.38 -9.96 8.87
C ILE A 193 1.05 -9.71 7.52
N CYS A 194 2.26 -9.19 7.54
CA CYS A 194 3.03 -8.85 6.35
C CYS A 194 4.04 -9.97 6.02
N PRO A 195 3.92 -10.67 4.88
CA PRO A 195 4.81 -11.76 4.49
C PRO A 195 6.06 -11.29 3.71
N ILE A 196 6.24 -9.98 3.54
CA ILE A 196 7.40 -9.38 2.88
C ILE A 196 8.28 -8.64 3.88
N ARG A 197 9.55 -8.40 3.53
CA ARG A 197 10.45 -7.63 4.39
C ARG A 197 9.95 -6.21 4.57
N GLU A 198 9.41 -5.95 5.74
CA GLU A 198 8.87 -4.65 6.10
C GLU A 198 9.98 -3.62 6.34
N LYS A 199 9.74 -2.38 5.91
CA LYS A 199 10.50 -1.22 6.38
C LYS A 199 9.85 -0.72 7.67
N LYS A 200 10.66 -0.51 8.71
CA LYS A 200 10.18 0.01 10.01
C LYS A 200 9.21 1.18 9.84
N GLY A 201 8.06 1.08 10.50
CA GLY A 201 7.07 2.13 10.55
C GLY A 201 5.94 2.04 9.52
N LEU A 202 5.83 0.92 8.78
CA LEU A 202 4.69 0.67 7.89
C LEU A 202 3.58 -0.16 8.53
N LEU A 203 3.85 -0.92 9.58
CA LEU A 203 2.85 -1.68 10.31
C LEU A 203 2.40 -0.94 11.58
N ALA A 204 1.12 -1.04 11.90
CA ALA A 204 0.56 -0.50 13.13
C ALA A 204 0.95 -1.37 14.34
N ASP A 205 0.80 -0.82 15.55
CA ASP A 205 1.10 -1.53 16.78
C ASP A 205 0.30 -2.83 16.91
N GLY A 206 1.03 -3.96 17.09
CA GLY A 206 0.48 -5.29 17.22
C GLY A 206 0.26 -6.03 15.92
N ASP A 207 0.49 -5.40 14.78
CA ASP A 207 0.63 -6.06 13.49
C ASP A 207 2.08 -6.54 13.33
N ILE A 208 2.31 -7.54 12.49
CA ILE A 208 3.61 -8.19 12.43
C ILE A 208 4.05 -8.48 11.00
N ALA A 209 5.36 -8.46 10.79
CA ALA A 209 5.98 -9.05 9.61
C ALA A 209 6.46 -10.47 9.94
N VAL A 210 6.32 -11.38 8.99
CA VAL A 210 6.74 -12.78 9.10
C VAL A 210 7.75 -13.15 8.00
N ARG A 211 8.61 -14.13 8.30
CA ARG A 211 9.63 -14.62 7.36
C ARG A 211 9.29 -16.03 6.92
N GLY A 212 8.52 -16.12 5.83
CA GLY A 212 8.16 -17.40 5.25
C GLY A 212 6.92 -18.05 5.86
N GLU A 213 6.56 -19.19 5.30
CA GLU A 213 5.31 -19.90 5.60
C GLU A 213 5.27 -20.50 7.00
N GLU A 214 6.40 -21.00 7.51
CA GLU A 214 6.46 -21.60 8.85
C GLU A 214 6.14 -20.59 9.96
N GLU A 215 6.70 -19.37 9.87
CA GLU A 215 6.43 -18.33 10.84
C GLU A 215 4.98 -17.84 10.74
N LEU A 216 4.47 -17.74 9.51
CA LEU A 216 3.07 -17.41 9.26
C LEU A 216 2.14 -18.44 9.91
N GLU A 217 2.38 -19.73 9.66
CA GLU A 217 1.59 -20.81 10.24
C GLU A 217 1.59 -20.76 11.78
N GLN A 218 2.77 -20.60 12.40
CA GLN A 218 2.89 -20.48 13.86
C GLN A 218 2.09 -19.28 14.41
N VAL A 219 2.09 -18.15 13.71
CA VAL A 219 1.33 -16.97 14.11
C VAL A 219 -0.16 -17.23 14.01
N LEU A 220 -0.62 -17.86 12.92
CA LEU A 220 -2.02 -18.20 12.72
C LEU A 220 -2.52 -19.21 13.76
N GLN A 221 -1.75 -20.24 14.09
CA GLN A 221 -2.08 -21.23 15.11
C GLN A 221 -2.19 -20.61 16.52
N ARG A 222 -1.39 -19.59 16.83
CA ARG A 222 -1.46 -18.88 18.14
C ARG A 222 -2.54 -17.81 18.18
N SER A 223 -3.11 -17.44 17.05
CA SER A 223 -4.18 -16.43 16.98
C SER A 223 -5.50 -17.00 17.45
N LYS A 224 -6.15 -16.30 18.40
CA LYS A 224 -7.41 -16.74 18.99
C LYS A 224 -8.58 -15.96 18.40
N ASN A 225 -9.77 -16.59 18.38
CA ASN A 225 -11.03 -15.95 17.99
C ASN A 225 -11.02 -15.34 16.58
N VAL A 226 -10.24 -15.95 15.66
CA VAL A 226 -10.20 -15.54 14.25
C VAL A 226 -11.48 -16.01 13.56
N LYS A 227 -12.22 -15.08 12.98
CA LYS A 227 -13.46 -15.34 12.24
C LYS A 227 -13.25 -15.46 10.74
N GLY A 228 -12.21 -14.80 10.23
CA GLY A 228 -11.87 -14.85 8.82
C GLY A 228 -10.44 -14.43 8.55
N ILE A 229 -9.91 -14.95 7.47
CA ILE A 229 -8.60 -14.60 6.94
C ILE A 229 -8.81 -14.13 5.50
N VAL A 230 -8.28 -12.94 5.18
CA VAL A 230 -8.27 -12.38 3.82
C VAL A 230 -6.82 -12.42 3.34
N ALA A 231 -6.56 -13.17 2.28
CA ALA A 231 -5.20 -13.38 1.80
C ALA A 231 -5.16 -13.86 0.34
N ASP A 232 -3.98 -13.80 -0.26
CA ASP A 232 -3.74 -14.51 -1.52
C ASP A 232 -3.98 -16.02 -1.35
N PRO A 233 -4.62 -16.68 -2.33
CA PRO A 233 -4.86 -18.12 -2.29
C PRO A 233 -3.62 -19.01 -2.05
N LEU A 234 -2.41 -18.48 -2.29
CA LEU A 234 -1.16 -19.14 -1.96
C LEU A 234 -1.08 -19.52 -0.47
N TYR A 235 -1.63 -18.70 0.40
CA TYR A 235 -1.58 -18.91 1.86
C TYR A 235 -2.66 -19.86 2.40
N ARG A 236 -3.59 -20.31 1.54
CA ARG A 236 -4.67 -21.21 1.99
C ARG A 236 -4.17 -22.49 2.69
N PRO A 237 -3.09 -23.15 2.23
CA PRO A 237 -2.60 -24.39 2.87
C PRO A 237 -2.12 -24.23 4.31
N VAL A 238 -1.62 -23.04 4.69
CA VAL A 238 -1.10 -22.74 6.04
C VAL A 238 -2.17 -22.11 6.96
N CYS A 239 -3.37 -21.87 6.44
CA CYS A 239 -4.48 -21.33 7.21
C CYS A 239 -5.28 -22.43 7.91
N PRO A 240 -5.79 -22.24 9.15
CA PRO A 240 -6.64 -23.20 9.83
C PRO A 240 -7.91 -23.53 9.04
N GLU A 241 -8.25 -24.80 8.94
CA GLU A 241 -9.41 -25.28 8.13
C GLU A 241 -10.76 -24.77 8.65
N ASN A 242 -10.86 -24.55 9.95
CA ASN A 242 -12.09 -24.11 10.63
C ASN A 242 -12.31 -22.58 10.60
N VAL A 243 -11.44 -21.83 9.93
CA VAL A 243 -11.56 -20.37 9.75
C VAL A 243 -12.00 -20.05 8.34
N ALA A 244 -12.95 -19.13 8.19
CA ALA A 244 -13.38 -18.65 6.87
C ALA A 244 -12.20 -18.01 6.14
N PHE A 245 -11.99 -18.38 4.86
CA PHE A 245 -10.93 -17.85 4.04
C PHE A 245 -11.52 -17.08 2.85
N TYR A 246 -11.13 -15.82 2.72
CA TYR A 246 -11.54 -14.93 1.65
C TYR A 246 -10.34 -14.65 0.75
N GLU A 247 -10.47 -15.04 -0.51
CA GLU A 247 -9.40 -14.86 -1.49
C GLU A 247 -9.23 -13.40 -1.87
N LEU A 248 -8.03 -12.87 -1.66
CA LEU A 248 -7.57 -11.60 -2.19
C LEU A 248 -6.27 -11.84 -2.99
N PRO A 249 -6.37 -12.24 -4.27
CA PRO A 249 -5.21 -12.56 -5.08
C PRO A 249 -4.27 -11.38 -5.25
N HIS A 250 -2.97 -11.63 -5.10
CA HIS A 250 -1.90 -10.65 -5.28
C HIS A 250 -0.84 -11.19 -6.25
N ILE A 251 -0.61 -10.47 -7.34
CA ILE A 251 0.23 -10.98 -8.44
C ILE A 251 1.67 -11.25 -8.00
N ALA A 252 2.26 -10.37 -7.18
CA ALA A 252 3.62 -10.56 -6.69
C ALA A 252 3.80 -11.79 -5.79
N PHE A 253 2.75 -12.24 -5.08
CA PHE A 253 2.85 -13.37 -4.17
C PHE A 253 2.71 -14.71 -4.90
N SER A 254 1.70 -14.85 -5.73
CA SER A 254 1.36 -16.14 -6.33
C SER A 254 1.51 -16.21 -7.86
N GLY A 255 1.77 -15.10 -8.52
CA GLY A 255 1.82 -15.05 -9.98
C GLY A 255 0.51 -15.48 -10.64
N ARG A 256 -0.62 -15.34 -9.97
CA ARG A 256 -1.93 -15.85 -10.44
C ARG A 256 -2.56 -14.97 -11.51
N ILE A 257 -1.80 -14.66 -12.53
CA ILE A 257 -2.23 -13.90 -13.71
C ILE A 257 -3.31 -14.61 -14.56
N TYR A 258 -3.52 -15.89 -14.31
CA TYR A 258 -4.56 -16.68 -15.01
C TYR A 258 -5.97 -16.45 -14.48
N LYS A 259 -6.17 -15.79 -13.34
CA LYS A 259 -7.50 -15.40 -12.88
C LYS A 259 -8.05 -14.33 -13.81
N LYS A 260 -9.20 -14.61 -14.43
CA LYS A 260 -9.86 -13.70 -15.38
C LYS A 260 -10.43 -12.44 -14.72
N LYS A 261 -10.71 -12.50 -13.41
CA LYS A 261 -11.17 -11.36 -12.63
C LYS A 261 -10.41 -11.33 -11.30
N LEU A 262 -9.80 -10.18 -11.03
CA LEU A 262 -9.23 -9.85 -9.73
C LEU A 262 -10.17 -8.88 -9.01
N PRO A 263 -10.32 -8.96 -7.69
CA PRO A 263 -11.08 -7.95 -6.95
C PRO A 263 -10.42 -6.58 -7.09
N VAL A 264 -11.23 -5.56 -7.35
CA VAL A 264 -10.76 -4.18 -7.46
C VAL A 264 -10.54 -3.63 -6.05
N LEU A 265 -9.29 -3.55 -5.61
CA LEU A 265 -8.92 -3.11 -4.25
C LEU A 265 -9.53 -1.76 -3.85
N ALA A 266 -9.56 -0.81 -4.79
CA ALA A 266 -10.10 0.53 -4.57
C ALA A 266 -11.60 0.54 -4.23
N GLU A 267 -12.34 -0.48 -4.65
CA GLU A 267 -13.80 -0.60 -4.49
C GLU A 267 -14.20 -1.48 -3.29
N LEU A 268 -13.22 -2.05 -2.60
CA LEU A 268 -13.47 -2.82 -1.38
C LEU A 268 -13.99 -1.89 -0.27
N ILE A 269 -15.17 -2.23 0.27
CA ILE A 269 -15.86 -1.58 1.39
C ILE A 269 -16.38 -0.20 1.06
#